data_039446f855c9a4338fbb5d5fef0ba569
#
_entry.id   039446f855c9a4338fbb5d5fef0ba569
#
_cell.length_a   1.000
_cell.length_b   1.000
_cell.length_c   1.000
_cell.angle_alpha   90.00
_cell.angle_beta   90.00
_cell.angle_gamma   90.00
#
_symmetry.space_group_name_H-M   'P 1'
#
loop_
_entity.id
_entity.type
_entity.pdbx_description
1 polymer ?
#
loop_
_entity_poly.entity_id
_entity_poly.type
_entity_poly.pdbx_seq_one_letter_code
_entity_poly.pdbx_strand_id
1 'polypeptide(L)'
;TPTVVCGLFVSSTKLEGMTNSTGAALLGPVEIRALAEKLNIVPTKKLGQNFLHDPNTIRRIVAAAELDPTDRVLEVGPGLGSLTLGLVEAVGEVTAVEIDSRLASQLPDTVAERAPEYAHRLRVVEKDALRVTDSDVTEPTALVANLPYNVAVPVLLHLLETFPSFRRVLVMVQLEVADRLAAQPGSKVYGVPSVKAGFYGKVSKAG
;
A
#
# COMPACT_ATOMS: atom_id res chain seq x y z
N THR A 1 12.59 16.34 -2.52
CA THR A 1 12.36 15.70 -1.21
C THR A 1 10.94 15.15 -1.21
N PRO A 2 10.74 13.85 -1.06
CA PRO A 2 9.41 13.26 -1.09
C PRO A 2 8.56 13.73 0.10
N THR A 3 7.25 13.74 -0.11
CA THR A 3 6.28 13.89 0.98
C THR A 3 5.90 12.49 1.46
N VAL A 4 6.16 12.20 2.74
CA VAL A 4 5.81 10.93 3.40
C VAL A 4 4.58 11.16 4.26
N VAL A 5 3.50 10.47 3.94
CA VAL A 5 2.23 10.54 4.68
C VAL A 5 1.98 9.19 5.36
N CYS A 6 1.83 9.21 6.67
CA CYS A 6 1.52 8.03 7.46
C CYS A 6 0.11 8.17 8.02
N GLY A 7 -0.76 7.17 7.82
CA GLY A 7 -2.14 7.26 8.27
C GLY A 7 -2.72 5.91 8.72
N LEU A 8 -3.69 5.99 9.61
CA LEU A 8 -4.61 4.92 9.95
C LEU A 8 -5.96 5.24 9.32
N PHE A 9 -6.31 4.58 8.22
CA PHE A 9 -7.64 4.69 7.64
C PHE A 9 -8.59 3.73 8.37
N VAL A 10 -9.29 4.24 9.38
CA VAL A 10 -10.32 3.47 10.09
C VAL A 10 -11.62 3.55 9.29
N SER A 11 -12.22 2.38 9.04
CA SER A 11 -13.54 2.28 8.43
C SER A 11 -14.60 2.82 9.40
N SER A 12 -14.93 4.10 9.28
CA SER A 12 -16.17 4.65 9.81
C SER A 12 -16.47 6.01 9.20
N THR A 13 -17.31 6.03 8.20
CA THR A 13 -18.44 6.95 8.03
C THR A 13 -19.09 6.72 6.67
N LYS A 14 -20.42 6.52 6.67
CA LYS A 14 -21.26 6.47 5.49
C LYS A 14 -21.01 7.71 4.62
N LEU A 15 -20.50 7.48 3.43
CA LEU A 15 -20.66 8.40 2.31
C LEU A 15 -21.62 7.75 1.33
N GLU A 16 -22.87 8.22 1.37
CA GLU A 16 -23.89 7.87 0.38
C GLU A 16 -23.58 8.61 -0.93
N GLY A 17 -23.65 7.85 -2.01
CA GLY A 17 -23.86 8.38 -3.35
C GLY A 17 -22.62 8.64 -4.17
N MET A 18 -22.10 7.59 -4.84
CA MET A 18 -21.54 7.78 -6.18
C MET A 18 -21.88 6.57 -7.04
N THR A 19 -22.58 6.88 -8.11
CA THR A 19 -23.12 6.04 -9.16
C THR A 19 -22.08 5.24 -9.92
N ASN A 20 -22.50 4.11 -10.49
CA ASN A 20 -21.83 3.23 -11.44
C ASN A 20 -20.77 3.95 -12.30
N SER A 21 -19.51 3.70 -12.01
CA SER A 21 -18.41 3.96 -12.93
C SER A 21 -17.95 2.62 -13.52
N THR A 22 -17.63 2.62 -14.79
CA THR A 22 -16.93 1.57 -15.54
C THR A 22 -15.48 1.43 -15.06
N GLY A 23 -15.25 1.38 -13.76
CA GLY A 23 -13.94 1.27 -13.12
C GLY A 23 -13.68 -0.13 -12.58
N ALA A 24 -12.54 -0.32 -11.91
CA ALA A 24 -12.17 -1.57 -11.26
C ALA A 24 -13.25 -2.02 -10.26
N ALA A 25 -13.65 -3.28 -10.34
CA ALA A 25 -14.59 -3.90 -9.41
C ALA A 25 -13.84 -4.25 -8.10
N LEU A 26 -13.86 -3.32 -7.14
CA LEU A 26 -13.19 -3.49 -5.85
C LEU A 26 -13.72 -4.68 -5.07
N LEU A 27 -12.85 -5.30 -4.26
CA LEU A 27 -13.19 -6.45 -3.43
C LEU A 27 -13.95 -5.99 -2.18
N GLY A 28 -15.13 -6.58 -1.95
CA GLY A 28 -15.87 -6.46 -0.70
C GLY A 28 -15.57 -7.59 0.28
N PRO A 29 -16.21 -7.60 1.46
CA PRO A 29 -15.95 -8.60 2.50
C PRO A 29 -16.26 -10.04 2.07
N VAL A 30 -17.20 -10.24 1.15
CA VAL A 30 -17.60 -11.58 0.66
C VAL A 30 -16.51 -12.12 -0.26
N GLU A 31 -16.04 -11.32 -1.20
CA GLU A 31 -14.99 -11.68 -2.15
C GLU A 31 -13.65 -11.92 -1.43
N ILE A 32 -13.31 -11.11 -0.45
CA ILE A 32 -12.12 -11.29 0.38
C ILE A 32 -12.14 -12.63 1.10
N ARG A 33 -13.29 -13.02 1.68
CA ARG A 33 -13.45 -14.33 2.33
C ARG A 33 -13.29 -15.48 1.34
N ALA A 34 -13.97 -15.40 0.19
CA ALA A 34 -13.90 -16.42 -0.83
C ALA A 34 -12.47 -16.63 -1.37
N LEU A 35 -11.74 -15.55 -1.61
CA LEU A 35 -10.34 -15.62 -2.04
C LEU A 35 -9.43 -16.20 -0.94
N ALA A 36 -9.61 -15.79 0.30
CA ALA A 36 -8.83 -16.32 1.42
C ALA A 36 -9.07 -17.83 1.61
N GLU A 37 -10.32 -18.28 1.51
CA GLU A 37 -10.67 -19.71 1.56
C GLU A 37 -10.07 -20.49 0.37
N LYS A 38 -10.20 -19.97 -0.85
CA LYS A 38 -9.60 -20.57 -2.07
C LYS A 38 -8.10 -20.78 -1.91
N LEU A 39 -7.40 -19.84 -1.29
CA LEU A 39 -5.95 -19.88 -1.12
C LEU A 39 -5.50 -20.57 0.18
N ASN A 40 -6.43 -21.11 0.97
CA ASN A 40 -6.16 -21.63 2.31
C ASN A 40 -5.37 -20.64 3.18
N ILE A 41 -5.73 -19.37 3.10
CA ILE A 41 -5.12 -18.31 3.89
C ILE A 41 -5.99 -18.06 5.11
N VAL A 42 -5.46 -18.40 6.27
CA VAL A 42 -6.02 -17.97 7.56
C VAL A 42 -5.32 -16.66 7.93
N PRO A 43 -6.03 -15.53 8.07
CA PRO A 43 -5.41 -14.29 8.52
C PRO A 43 -4.73 -14.53 9.86
N THR A 44 -3.41 -14.57 9.87
CA THR A 44 -2.66 -14.80 11.10
C THR A 44 -2.14 -13.48 11.64
N LYS A 45 -2.35 -13.24 12.94
CA LYS A 45 -1.75 -12.11 13.66
C LYS A 45 -0.21 -12.08 13.53
N LYS A 46 0.42 -13.23 13.30
CA LYS A 46 1.88 -13.37 13.11
C LYS A 46 2.41 -12.70 11.84
N LEU A 47 1.64 -12.66 10.77
CA LEU A 47 2.01 -12.01 9.52
C LEU A 47 1.52 -10.56 9.44
N GLY A 48 0.80 -10.07 10.47
CA GLY A 48 0.24 -8.72 10.48
C GLY A 48 -0.77 -8.46 9.35
N GLN A 49 -1.36 -9.54 8.78
CA GLN A 49 -2.25 -9.44 7.63
C GLN A 49 -3.59 -8.86 8.06
N ASN A 50 -3.77 -7.57 7.83
CA ASN A 50 -5.05 -6.87 7.87
C ASN A 50 -5.47 -6.60 6.43
N PHE A 51 -6.25 -7.50 5.86
CA PHE A 51 -6.79 -7.29 4.52
C PHE A 51 -7.78 -6.12 4.52
N LEU A 52 -7.53 -5.17 3.65
CA LEU A 52 -8.48 -4.11 3.38
C LEU A 52 -9.71 -4.72 2.65
N HIS A 53 -10.89 -4.52 3.20
CA HIS A 53 -12.12 -5.15 2.72
C HIS A 53 -13.26 -4.15 2.45
N ASP A 54 -13.03 -2.88 2.69
CA ASP A 54 -14.00 -1.81 2.45
C ASP A 54 -13.61 -0.99 1.21
N PRO A 55 -14.40 -1.05 0.13
CA PRO A 55 -14.15 -0.28 -1.08
C PRO A 55 -14.05 1.23 -0.87
N ASN A 56 -14.79 1.79 0.09
CA ASN A 56 -14.72 3.21 0.38
C ASN A 56 -13.38 3.59 1.02
N THR A 57 -12.86 2.73 1.88
CA THR A 57 -11.52 2.89 2.45
C THR A 57 -10.46 2.86 1.36
N ILE A 58 -10.54 1.94 0.38
CA ILE A 58 -9.63 1.90 -0.76
C ILE A 58 -9.66 3.22 -1.55
N ARG A 59 -10.85 3.71 -1.89
CA ARG A 59 -10.98 4.99 -2.62
C ARG A 59 -10.38 6.17 -1.84
N ARG A 60 -10.58 6.20 -0.52
CA ARG A 60 -9.98 7.23 0.34
C ARG A 60 -8.46 7.17 0.37
N ILE A 61 -7.88 5.96 0.43
CA ILE A 61 -6.43 5.75 0.39
C ILE A 61 -5.87 6.24 -0.94
N VAL A 62 -6.45 5.82 -2.06
CA VAL A 62 -6.01 6.25 -3.40
C VAL A 62 -6.13 7.77 -3.56
N ALA A 63 -7.22 8.38 -3.12
CA ALA A 63 -7.39 9.84 -3.14
C ALA A 63 -6.34 10.56 -2.26
N ALA A 64 -6.07 10.04 -1.06
CA ALA A 64 -5.07 10.62 -0.15
C ALA A 64 -3.63 10.47 -0.64
N ALA A 65 -3.37 9.51 -1.52
CA ALA A 65 -2.06 9.33 -2.15
C ALA A 65 -1.76 10.43 -3.18
N GLU A 66 -2.78 11.18 -3.65
CA GLU A 66 -2.66 12.28 -4.62
C GLU A 66 -1.76 11.90 -5.81
N LEU A 67 -2.01 10.73 -6.38
CA LEU A 67 -1.21 10.18 -7.46
C LEU A 67 -1.46 10.91 -8.78
N ASP A 68 -0.40 11.05 -9.57
CA ASP A 68 -0.50 11.45 -10.97
C ASP A 68 -0.71 10.20 -11.84
N PRO A 69 -1.54 10.25 -12.91
CA PRO A 69 -1.71 9.13 -13.83
C PRO A 69 -0.40 8.60 -14.44
N THR A 70 0.66 9.40 -14.47
CA THR A 70 1.99 9.02 -14.94
C THR A 70 2.88 8.43 -13.85
N ASP A 71 2.41 8.33 -12.61
CA ASP A 71 3.18 7.74 -11.53
C ASP A 71 3.42 6.23 -11.77
N ARG A 72 4.60 5.79 -11.39
CA ARG A 72 4.97 4.39 -11.24
C ARG A 72 4.89 4.05 -9.76
N VAL A 73 3.84 3.35 -9.38
CA VAL A 73 3.56 3.04 -7.98
C VAL A 73 4.23 1.73 -7.58
N LEU A 74 4.95 1.76 -6.47
CA LEU A 74 5.36 0.58 -5.74
C LEU A 74 4.34 0.31 -4.63
N GLU A 75 3.72 -0.86 -4.67
CA GLU A 75 2.88 -1.38 -3.59
C GLU A 75 3.62 -2.50 -2.86
N VAL A 76 3.61 -2.48 -1.53
CA VAL A 76 4.20 -3.55 -0.70
C VAL A 76 3.12 -4.26 0.09
N GLY A 77 3.10 -5.58 -0.02
CA GLY A 77 2.13 -6.43 0.65
C GLY A 77 0.71 -6.25 0.09
N PRO A 78 0.48 -6.43 -1.22
CA PRO A 78 -0.83 -6.28 -1.84
C PRO A 78 -1.88 -7.23 -1.25
N GLY A 79 -1.45 -8.34 -0.66
CA GLY A 79 -2.33 -9.34 -0.10
C GLY A 79 -3.28 -9.90 -1.16
N LEU A 80 -4.59 -9.78 -0.92
CA LEU A 80 -5.63 -10.24 -1.86
C LEU A 80 -5.90 -9.26 -3.01
N GLY A 81 -5.22 -8.10 -3.06
CA GLY A 81 -5.29 -7.16 -4.18
C GLY A 81 -6.30 -6.03 -4.02
N SER A 82 -6.87 -5.82 -2.83
CA SER A 82 -7.86 -4.77 -2.62
C SER A 82 -7.35 -3.39 -2.98
N LEU A 83 -6.17 -3.01 -2.48
CA LEU A 83 -5.54 -1.72 -2.78
C LEU A 83 -5.00 -1.71 -4.21
N THR A 84 -4.43 -2.81 -4.68
CA THR A 84 -3.92 -2.96 -6.05
C THR A 84 -4.96 -2.60 -7.09
N LEU A 85 -6.22 -3.07 -6.93
CA LEU A 85 -7.33 -2.75 -7.83
C LEU A 85 -7.59 -1.25 -7.93
N GLY A 86 -7.55 -0.53 -6.83
CA GLY A 86 -7.68 0.94 -6.85
C GLY A 86 -6.47 1.64 -7.48
N LEU A 87 -5.27 1.11 -7.29
CA LEU A 87 -4.05 1.69 -7.82
C LEU A 87 -3.93 1.51 -9.35
N VAL A 88 -4.22 0.30 -9.89
CA VAL A 88 -4.13 0.07 -11.34
C VAL A 88 -5.13 0.90 -12.15
N GLU A 89 -6.26 1.28 -11.54
CA GLU A 89 -7.21 2.23 -12.14
C GLU A 89 -6.63 3.64 -12.16
N ALA A 90 -5.95 4.05 -11.10
CA ALA A 90 -5.50 5.43 -10.90
C ALA A 90 -4.23 5.80 -11.68
N VAL A 91 -3.31 4.85 -11.91
CA VAL A 91 -1.98 5.14 -12.49
C VAL A 91 -1.63 4.22 -13.65
N GLY A 92 -0.61 4.59 -14.43
CA GLY A 92 -0.18 3.83 -15.59
C GLY A 92 0.61 2.56 -15.29
N GLU A 93 1.25 2.46 -14.12
CA GLU A 93 2.09 1.32 -13.75
C GLU A 93 2.04 1.07 -12.24
N VAL A 94 1.83 -0.17 -11.85
CA VAL A 94 1.89 -0.66 -10.46
C VAL A 94 2.81 -1.87 -10.39
N THR A 95 3.87 -1.77 -9.59
CA THR A 95 4.67 -2.93 -9.21
C THR A 95 4.31 -3.33 -7.79
N ALA A 96 3.75 -4.52 -7.62
CA ALA A 96 3.35 -5.09 -6.34
C ALA A 96 4.41 -6.09 -5.85
N VAL A 97 4.95 -5.87 -4.67
CA VAL A 97 5.92 -6.76 -4.01
C VAL A 97 5.22 -7.57 -2.94
N GLU A 98 5.24 -8.90 -3.09
CA GLU A 98 4.59 -9.84 -2.17
C GLU A 98 5.54 -10.99 -1.81
N ILE A 99 5.59 -11.32 -0.54
CA ILE A 99 6.46 -12.40 -0.03
C ILE A 99 5.76 -13.76 -0.03
N ASP A 100 4.44 -13.79 0.09
CA ASP A 100 3.67 -15.05 0.06
C ASP A 100 3.41 -15.44 -1.40
N SER A 101 4.00 -16.57 -1.83
CA SER A 101 3.92 -17.06 -3.21
C SER A 101 2.47 -17.34 -3.67
N ARG A 102 1.58 -17.74 -2.76
CA ARG A 102 0.16 -17.98 -3.08
C ARG A 102 -0.56 -16.68 -3.42
N LEU A 103 -0.28 -15.61 -2.66
CA LEU A 103 -0.82 -14.27 -2.91
C LEU A 103 -0.21 -13.66 -4.17
N ALA A 104 1.10 -13.76 -4.33
CA ALA A 104 1.81 -13.26 -5.51
C ALA A 104 1.29 -13.91 -6.81
N SER A 105 1.08 -15.23 -6.79
CA SER A 105 0.56 -15.98 -7.94
C SER A 105 -0.91 -15.67 -8.25
N GLN A 106 -1.75 -15.40 -7.24
CA GLN A 106 -3.18 -15.13 -7.44
C GLN A 106 -3.44 -13.69 -7.89
N LEU A 107 -2.58 -12.75 -7.54
CA LEU A 107 -2.83 -11.32 -7.76
C LEU A 107 -3.08 -10.94 -9.23
N PRO A 108 -2.29 -11.44 -10.21
CA PRO A 108 -2.57 -11.17 -11.63
C PRO A 108 -3.97 -11.64 -12.07
N ASP A 109 -4.39 -12.83 -11.63
CA ASP A 109 -5.70 -13.38 -11.97
C ASP A 109 -6.83 -12.52 -11.36
N THR A 110 -6.66 -12.08 -10.11
CA THR A 110 -7.62 -11.20 -9.44
C THR A 110 -7.78 -9.88 -10.19
N VAL A 111 -6.67 -9.28 -10.63
CA VAL A 111 -6.72 -8.01 -11.36
C VAL A 111 -7.28 -8.22 -12.78
N ALA A 112 -6.92 -9.30 -13.46
CA ALA A 112 -7.47 -9.63 -14.79
C ALA A 112 -8.99 -9.86 -14.76
N GLU A 113 -9.51 -10.46 -13.68
CA GLU A 113 -10.95 -10.69 -13.47
C GLU A 113 -11.70 -9.39 -13.13
N ARG A 114 -11.12 -8.56 -12.23
CA ARG A 114 -11.81 -7.43 -11.61
C ARG A 114 -11.56 -6.08 -12.26
N ALA A 115 -10.45 -5.97 -12.98
CA ALA A 115 -10.01 -4.75 -13.66
C ALA A 115 -9.33 -5.08 -14.99
N PRO A 116 -10.00 -5.82 -15.92
CA PRO A 116 -9.38 -6.34 -17.14
C PRO A 116 -8.77 -5.24 -18.01
N GLU A 117 -9.36 -4.06 -18.03
CA GLU A 117 -8.85 -2.91 -18.79
C GLU A 117 -7.49 -2.42 -18.29
N TYR A 118 -7.19 -2.63 -17.01
CA TYR A 118 -5.99 -2.15 -16.35
C TYR A 118 -4.98 -3.26 -16.00
N ALA A 119 -5.30 -4.52 -16.31
CA ALA A 119 -4.46 -5.67 -15.93
C ALA A 119 -3.03 -5.58 -16.48
N HIS A 120 -2.87 -4.97 -17.66
CA HIS A 120 -1.57 -4.75 -18.27
C HIS A 120 -0.65 -3.78 -17.50
N ARG A 121 -1.19 -3.03 -16.54
CA ARG A 121 -0.43 -2.06 -15.72
C ARG A 121 0.20 -2.71 -14.49
N LEU A 122 -0.19 -3.94 -14.16
CA LEU A 122 0.32 -4.65 -12.99
C LEU A 122 1.55 -5.49 -13.33
N ARG A 123 2.57 -5.34 -12.50
CA ARG A 123 3.72 -6.25 -12.40
C ARG A 123 3.82 -6.77 -10.98
N VAL A 124 4.00 -8.07 -10.80
CA VAL A 124 4.18 -8.69 -9.48
C VAL A 124 5.62 -9.16 -9.33
N VAL A 125 6.21 -8.86 -8.18
CA VAL A 125 7.53 -9.29 -7.76
C VAL A 125 7.39 -10.11 -6.49
N GLU A 126 7.61 -11.42 -6.57
CA GLU A 126 7.63 -12.31 -5.40
C GLU A 126 8.97 -12.14 -4.69
N LYS A 127 8.97 -11.33 -3.63
CA LYS A 127 10.19 -11.02 -2.87
C LYS A 127 9.87 -10.45 -1.49
N ASP A 128 10.80 -10.63 -0.55
CA ASP A 128 10.79 -9.90 0.71
C ASP A 128 11.07 -8.42 0.46
N ALA A 129 10.18 -7.54 0.93
CA ALA A 129 10.31 -6.09 0.75
C ALA A 129 11.61 -5.51 1.33
N LEU A 130 12.19 -6.15 2.36
CA LEU A 130 13.50 -5.78 2.92
C LEU A 130 14.69 -6.12 2.01
N ARG A 131 14.46 -6.87 0.95
CA ARG A 131 15.48 -7.30 -0.02
C ARG A 131 15.25 -6.74 -1.42
N VAL A 132 14.26 -5.91 -1.59
CA VAL A 132 13.99 -5.25 -2.88
C VAL A 132 15.10 -4.27 -3.21
N THR A 133 15.52 -4.29 -4.47
CA THR A 133 16.57 -3.43 -5.02
C THR A 133 16.08 -2.69 -6.27
N ASP A 134 16.86 -1.77 -6.76
CA ASP A 134 16.62 -1.03 -8.01
C ASP A 134 16.55 -1.94 -9.26
N SER A 135 17.17 -3.12 -9.21
CA SER A 135 17.05 -4.12 -10.26
C SER A 135 15.69 -4.84 -10.30
N ASP A 136 14.96 -4.85 -9.18
CA ASP A 136 13.64 -5.47 -9.08
C ASP A 136 12.52 -4.53 -9.53
N VAL A 137 12.68 -3.23 -9.27
CA VAL A 137 11.67 -2.20 -9.52
C VAL A 137 12.30 -0.98 -10.18
N THR A 138 11.80 -0.63 -11.34
CA THR A 138 12.39 0.46 -12.14
C THR A 138 11.87 1.83 -11.70
N GLU A 139 12.70 2.61 -11.04
CA GLU A 139 12.48 4.03 -10.68
C GLU A 139 11.03 4.36 -10.27
N PRO A 140 10.49 3.75 -9.21
CA PRO A 140 9.14 4.04 -8.74
C PRO A 140 9.06 5.50 -8.27
N THR A 141 7.97 6.19 -8.62
CA THR A 141 7.77 7.60 -8.26
C THR A 141 6.89 7.77 -7.04
N ALA A 142 6.12 6.75 -6.70
CA ALA A 142 5.28 6.75 -5.50
C ALA A 142 5.30 5.38 -4.81
N LEU A 143 5.20 5.41 -3.47
CA LEU A 143 4.98 4.23 -2.64
C LEU A 143 3.60 4.34 -2.01
N VAL A 144 2.75 3.33 -2.21
CA VAL A 144 1.47 3.21 -1.50
C VAL A 144 1.38 1.81 -0.92
N ALA A 145 1.29 1.67 0.40
CA ALA A 145 1.34 0.35 1.03
C ALA A 145 0.57 0.28 2.34
N ASN A 146 -0.09 -0.87 2.56
CA ASN A 146 -0.63 -1.26 3.86
C ASN A 146 0.37 -2.19 4.54
N LEU A 147 1.30 -1.60 5.32
CA LEU A 147 2.46 -2.32 5.85
C LEU A 147 2.11 -3.17 7.08
N PRO A 148 2.62 -4.41 7.15
CA PRO A 148 2.52 -5.25 8.35
C PRO A 148 3.17 -4.58 9.56
N TYR A 149 2.55 -4.70 10.72
CA TYR A 149 2.91 -3.96 11.94
C TYR A 149 4.36 -4.12 12.39
N ASN A 150 4.88 -5.35 12.33
CA ASN A 150 6.19 -5.71 12.85
C ASN A 150 7.35 -5.31 11.94
N VAL A 151 7.10 -5.00 10.67
CA VAL A 151 8.15 -4.67 9.67
C VAL A 151 7.95 -3.30 9.02
N ALA A 152 6.90 -2.56 9.37
CA ALA A 152 6.54 -1.30 8.71
C ALA A 152 7.70 -0.29 8.68
N VAL A 153 8.33 -0.02 9.82
CA VAL A 153 9.43 0.96 9.91
C VAL A 153 10.66 0.51 9.12
N PRO A 154 11.22 -0.70 9.32
CA PRO A 154 12.38 -1.13 8.55
C PRO A 154 12.10 -1.20 7.05
N VAL A 155 10.93 -1.68 6.62
CA VAL A 155 10.57 -1.71 5.20
C VAL A 155 10.49 -0.30 4.62
N LEU A 156 9.80 0.63 5.29
CA LEU A 156 9.70 2.01 4.84
C LEU A 156 11.08 2.66 4.68
N LEU A 157 11.93 2.53 5.68
CA LEU A 157 13.27 3.13 5.66
C LEU A 157 14.16 2.52 4.58
N HIS A 158 14.11 1.19 4.40
CA HIS A 158 14.83 0.51 3.33
C HIS A 158 14.40 1.01 1.94
N LEU A 159 13.10 1.14 1.70
CA LEU A 159 12.59 1.59 0.41
C LEU A 159 12.90 3.07 0.13
N LEU A 160 12.84 3.93 1.15
CA LEU A 160 13.23 5.34 1.02
C LEU A 160 14.72 5.50 0.69
N GLU A 161 15.57 4.62 1.22
CA GLU A 161 17.01 4.59 0.90
C GLU A 161 17.26 4.05 -0.51
N THR A 162 16.56 2.98 -0.90
CA THR A 162 16.75 2.29 -2.18
C THR A 162 16.23 3.11 -3.36
N PHE A 163 15.11 3.83 -3.18
CA PHE A 163 14.44 4.54 -4.26
C PHE A 163 14.38 6.07 -4.02
N PRO A 164 15.44 6.80 -4.33
CA PRO A 164 15.45 8.26 -4.23
C PRO A 164 14.49 8.93 -5.25
N SER A 165 13.95 8.17 -6.19
CA SER A 165 12.96 8.61 -7.18
C SER A 165 11.55 8.85 -6.60
N PHE A 166 11.25 8.41 -5.39
CA PHE A 166 9.97 8.68 -4.76
C PHE A 166 9.71 10.17 -4.61
N ARG A 167 8.54 10.60 -5.08
CA ARG A 167 7.98 11.93 -4.89
C ARG A 167 6.88 11.93 -3.83
N ARG A 168 6.14 10.80 -3.72
CA ARG A 168 5.04 10.60 -2.79
C ARG A 168 5.16 9.25 -2.11
N VAL A 169 4.87 9.24 -0.83
CA VAL A 169 4.86 8.02 -0.03
C VAL A 169 3.66 8.06 0.89
N LEU A 170 2.72 7.16 0.71
CA LEU A 170 1.59 6.94 1.60
C LEU A 170 1.66 5.53 2.18
N VAL A 171 1.82 5.43 3.49
CA VAL A 171 1.84 4.13 4.18
C VAL A 171 0.77 4.08 5.26
N MET A 172 -0.03 3.03 5.26
CA MET A 172 -0.94 2.72 6.34
C MET A 172 -0.17 1.90 7.37
N VAL A 173 -0.14 2.41 8.59
CA VAL A 173 0.55 1.81 9.74
C VAL A 173 -0.29 2.01 11.00
N GLN A 174 0.02 1.30 12.07
CA GLN A 174 -0.63 1.57 13.36
C GLN A 174 -0.39 3.02 13.81
N LEU A 175 -1.38 3.58 14.54
CA LEU A 175 -1.34 4.97 15.00
C LEU A 175 -0.06 5.29 15.77
N GLU A 176 0.36 4.39 16.66
CA GLU A 176 1.60 4.55 17.43
C GLU A 176 2.85 4.61 16.55
N VAL A 177 2.86 3.87 15.43
CA VAL A 177 3.96 3.91 14.45
C VAL A 177 3.92 5.23 13.67
N ALA A 178 2.73 5.67 13.25
CA ALA A 178 2.55 6.96 12.59
C ALA A 178 2.97 8.12 13.51
N ASP A 179 2.59 8.07 14.79
CA ASP A 179 3.00 9.07 15.79
C ASP A 179 4.53 9.14 15.96
N ARG A 180 5.20 8.00 15.95
CA ARG A 180 6.67 7.93 16.01
C ARG A 180 7.33 8.47 14.75
N LEU A 181 6.83 8.09 13.57
CA LEU A 181 7.42 8.54 12.30
C LEU A 181 7.26 10.05 12.10
N ALA A 182 6.10 10.62 12.45
CA ALA A 182 5.78 12.04 12.30
C ALA A 182 6.17 12.91 13.51
N ALA A 183 6.80 12.33 14.53
CA ALA A 183 7.18 13.03 15.74
C ALA A 183 8.17 14.17 15.46
N GLN A 184 7.98 15.30 16.16
CA GLN A 184 8.88 16.45 16.08
C GLN A 184 9.90 16.43 17.23
N PRO A 185 11.06 17.05 17.04
CA PRO A 185 12.06 17.21 18.10
C PRO A 185 11.44 17.78 19.38
N GLY A 186 11.78 17.17 20.51
CA GLY A 186 11.24 17.58 21.83
C GLY A 186 9.97 16.85 22.27
N SER A 187 9.32 16.07 21.39
CA SER A 187 8.20 15.23 21.80
C SER A 187 8.68 13.93 22.47
N LYS A 188 7.84 13.35 23.36
CA LYS A 188 8.19 12.11 24.10
C LYS A 188 8.41 10.89 23.19
N VAL A 189 7.82 10.89 22.01
CA VAL A 189 7.88 9.77 21.05
C VAL A 189 8.90 9.98 19.92
N TYR A 190 9.60 11.14 19.93
CA TYR A 190 10.66 11.42 18.98
C TYR A 190 11.86 10.49 19.21
N GLY A 191 12.34 9.87 18.14
CA GLY A 191 13.42 8.91 18.22
C GLY A 191 14.01 8.57 16.87
N VAL A 192 14.77 7.49 16.81
CA VAL A 192 15.47 7.05 15.58
C VAL A 192 14.56 6.95 14.36
N PRO A 193 13.34 6.38 14.44
CA PRO A 193 12.43 6.35 13.30
C PRO A 193 12.06 7.74 12.78
N SER A 194 11.81 8.70 13.69
CA SER A 194 11.47 10.09 13.32
C SER A 194 12.61 10.76 12.57
N VAL A 195 13.85 10.62 13.11
CA VAL A 195 15.06 11.20 12.52
C VAL A 195 15.31 10.63 11.14
N LYS A 196 15.29 9.29 11.01
CA LYS A 196 15.56 8.61 9.74
C LYS A 196 14.51 8.93 8.69
N ALA A 197 13.22 8.87 9.03
CA ALA A 197 12.16 9.20 8.07
C ALA A 197 12.24 10.68 7.66
N GLY A 198 12.48 11.59 8.61
CA GLY A 198 12.66 13.02 8.35
C GLY A 198 13.88 13.36 7.51
N PHE A 199 14.90 12.51 7.49
CA PHE A 199 16.08 12.67 6.60
C PHE A 199 15.68 12.51 5.13
N TYR A 200 14.80 11.55 4.82
CA TYR A 200 14.37 11.29 3.45
C TYR A 200 13.29 12.26 2.97
N GLY A 201 12.45 12.77 3.86
CA GLY A 201 11.34 13.61 3.44
C GLY A 201 10.55 14.27 4.57
N LYS A 202 9.59 15.13 4.19
CA LYS A 202 8.64 15.70 5.14
C LYS A 202 7.62 14.63 5.52
N VAL A 203 7.55 14.31 6.81
CA VAL A 203 6.63 13.31 7.35
C VAL A 203 5.42 13.98 7.99
N SER A 204 4.22 13.54 7.64
CA SER A 204 2.97 14.00 8.23
C SER A 204 2.00 12.84 8.44
N LYS A 205 1.01 13.04 9.30
CA LYS A 205 -0.10 12.08 9.48
C LYS A 205 -1.25 12.45 8.56
N ALA A 206 -1.92 11.42 8.00
CA ALA A 206 -3.19 11.51 7.31
C ALA A 206 -4.22 10.62 7.98
N GLY A 207 -5.48 11.01 7.97
CA GLY A 207 -6.61 10.29 8.51
C GLY A 207 -7.35 11.05 9.55
#